data_210d557750cb45d636c4c5e7ae2dbb68
#
_entry.id   210d557750cb45d636c4c5e7ae2dbb68
#
_cell.length_a   1.000
_cell.length_b   1.000
_cell.length_c   1.000
_cell.angle_alpha   90.00
_cell.angle_beta   90.00
_cell.angle_gamma   90.00
#
_symmetry.space_group_name_H-M   'P 1'
#
loop_
_entity.id
_entity.type
_entity.pdbx_description
1 polymer ?
#
loop_
_entity_poly.entity_id
_entity_poly.type
_entity_poly.pdbx_seq_one_letter_code
_entity_poly.pdbx_strand_id
1 'polypeptide(L)'
;MKVLYVTGSCLFNNTSANMSHNAYVQGLIENGVELDIIMASDSWGERDNMFPAFKSAHYYIYDSVSIADRIRSFGKRIIPLPGNSVKSGSSSDKSGNVADKSVRRRRSFREGVKKLFYLCFKQDPLYPLHRTWIRKASKFKSDKEYDLVVSNSSPSASHRLVADLLDKRRLTTKRWVQIWEDPWYYDLYTSKTDIILNEEHALLRRAQEILYVSPLTLKYQMEYFPDCAYKMGVIPLPAFSFSDALASDSGELSFGYFGDYYSHVRNLQPFYDALVASGMRGYIYGDSDLRLTSTAMINVSGRVTLDILGAIQDKTSVLVHLSNLRGGQIPGKIYHYSVTAKPIIFILDGTEEEKMILKDYFSGYERYRFCENNKDDIIRTLRSFVQERDAACSAVASFTPKSVVETFIH
;
A
#
# COMPACT_ATOMS: atom_id res chain seq x y z
N MET A 1 21.54 -5.52 19.33
CA MET A 1 21.22 -6.33 18.15
C MET A 1 21.45 -5.51 16.90
N LYS A 2 22.09 -6.08 15.86
CA LYS A 2 22.34 -5.40 14.57
C LYS A 2 21.33 -5.87 13.55
N VAL A 3 20.60 -4.94 12.96
CA VAL A 3 19.53 -5.21 11.99
C VAL A 3 19.82 -4.54 10.66
N LEU A 4 19.61 -5.25 9.56
CA LEU A 4 19.57 -4.69 8.21
C LEU A 4 18.12 -4.71 7.71
N TYR A 5 17.55 -3.54 7.46
CA TYR A 5 16.24 -3.40 6.82
C TYR A 5 16.39 -3.11 5.33
N VAL A 6 15.69 -3.86 4.48
CA VAL A 6 15.84 -3.78 3.02
C VAL A 6 14.48 -3.51 2.37
N THR A 7 14.38 -2.39 1.64
CA THR A 7 13.21 -2.06 0.83
C THR A 7 13.61 -1.49 -0.52
N GLY A 8 12.92 -1.92 -1.58
CA GLY A 8 13.07 -1.35 -2.93
C GLY A 8 12.31 -0.03 -3.13
N SER A 9 11.66 0.49 -2.10
CA SER A 9 10.99 1.78 -2.07
C SER A 9 11.90 2.89 -1.57
N CYS A 10 11.56 4.15 -1.86
CA CYS A 10 12.17 5.32 -1.24
C CYS A 10 11.34 5.73 -0.03
N LEU A 11 11.88 5.57 1.17
CA LEU A 11 11.19 5.85 2.44
C LEU A 11 10.73 7.32 2.60
N PHE A 12 11.31 8.22 1.80
CA PHE A 12 11.00 9.66 1.88
C PHE A 12 9.82 10.10 1.00
N ASN A 13 9.22 9.16 0.26
CA ASN A 13 8.08 9.46 -0.61
C ASN A 13 6.76 9.18 0.11
N ASN A 14 5.76 10.04 -0.15
CA ASN A 14 4.42 9.89 0.40
C ASN A 14 3.62 8.83 -0.36
N THR A 15 3.68 7.59 0.11
CA THR A 15 2.84 6.49 -0.36
C THR A 15 2.34 5.68 0.83
N SER A 16 1.22 4.97 0.68
CA SER A 16 0.70 4.11 1.74
C SER A 16 1.70 3.02 2.16
N ALA A 17 2.41 2.43 1.21
CA ALA A 17 3.46 1.45 1.50
C ALA A 17 4.61 2.07 2.32
N ASN A 18 5.03 3.30 1.99
CA ASN A 18 6.09 3.96 2.74
C ASN A 18 5.66 4.39 4.15
N MET A 19 4.37 4.61 4.39
CA MET A 19 3.85 4.78 5.75
C MET A 19 4.13 3.53 6.59
N SER A 20 3.81 2.35 6.08
CA SER A 20 4.09 1.08 6.75
C SER A 20 5.59 0.85 6.92
N HIS A 21 6.40 1.05 5.86
CA HIS A 21 7.84 0.91 5.93
C HIS A 21 8.48 1.82 6.99
N ASN A 22 8.07 3.10 7.05
CA ASN A 22 8.57 4.03 8.08
C ASN A 22 8.14 3.61 9.48
N ALA A 23 6.93 3.06 9.64
CA ALA A 23 6.47 2.55 10.92
C ALA A 23 7.28 1.31 11.37
N TYR A 24 7.65 0.39 10.47
CA TYR A 24 8.58 -0.70 10.80
C TYR A 24 9.96 -0.17 11.21
N VAL A 25 10.51 0.81 10.47
CA VAL A 25 11.79 1.45 10.82
C VAL A 25 11.71 2.13 12.18
N GLN A 26 10.64 2.86 12.45
CA GLN A 26 10.41 3.47 13.76
C GLN A 26 10.37 2.41 14.86
N GLY A 27 9.61 1.33 14.67
CA GLY A 27 9.51 0.25 15.63
C GLY A 27 10.85 -0.43 15.92
N LEU A 28 11.70 -0.63 14.89
CA LEU A 28 13.06 -1.14 15.07
C LEU A 28 13.90 -0.21 15.96
N ILE A 29 13.82 1.10 15.71
CA ILE A 29 14.55 2.11 16.49
C ILE A 29 14.03 2.15 17.94
N GLU A 30 12.72 2.12 18.15
CA GLU A 30 12.08 2.12 19.48
C GLU A 30 12.43 0.87 20.31
N ASN A 31 12.78 -0.23 19.65
CA ASN A 31 13.30 -1.45 20.27
C ASN A 31 14.82 -1.43 20.47
N GLY A 32 15.49 -0.30 20.21
CA GLY A 32 16.90 -0.09 20.55
C GLY A 32 17.90 -0.88 19.70
N VAL A 33 17.58 -1.21 18.44
CA VAL A 33 18.47 -1.93 17.53
C VAL A 33 19.47 -0.97 16.84
N GLU A 34 20.67 -1.46 16.54
CA GLU A 34 21.61 -0.80 15.59
C GLU A 34 21.10 -1.07 14.18
N LEU A 35 20.64 -0.04 13.46
CA LEU A 35 19.88 -0.18 12.24
C LEU A 35 20.64 0.34 11.01
N ASP A 36 20.89 -0.54 10.07
CA ASP A 36 21.30 -0.23 8.70
C ASP A 36 20.08 -0.39 7.75
N ILE A 37 19.95 0.49 6.78
CA ILE A 37 18.82 0.48 5.83
C ILE A 37 19.34 0.50 4.39
N ILE A 38 18.94 -0.47 3.57
CA ILE A 38 19.11 -0.42 2.11
C ILE A 38 17.77 -0.01 1.49
N MET A 39 17.78 1.09 0.72
CA MET A 39 16.58 1.58 0.06
C MET A 39 16.86 2.12 -1.35
N ALA A 40 15.79 2.32 -2.12
CA ALA A 40 15.86 2.99 -3.41
C ALA A 40 15.99 4.52 -3.25
N SER A 41 16.63 5.17 -4.21
CA SER A 41 16.60 6.63 -4.31
C SER A 41 15.22 7.11 -4.76
N ASP A 42 14.97 8.40 -4.51
CA ASP A 42 13.76 9.09 -4.93
C ASP A 42 13.68 9.19 -6.45
N SER A 43 12.79 8.44 -7.08
CA SER A 43 12.66 8.41 -8.54
C SER A 43 11.22 8.49 -9.07
N TRP A 44 10.22 8.19 -8.26
CA TRP A 44 8.83 8.03 -8.72
C TRP A 44 7.77 8.72 -7.85
N GLY A 45 8.16 9.37 -6.77
CA GLY A 45 7.24 10.02 -5.84
C GLY A 45 7.69 11.44 -5.48
N GLU A 46 6.80 12.17 -4.86
CA GLU A 46 7.13 13.44 -4.24
C GLU A 46 7.71 13.17 -2.85
N ARG A 47 8.84 13.80 -2.56
CA ARG A 47 9.43 13.75 -1.23
C ARG A 47 8.52 14.50 -0.26
N ASP A 48 8.19 13.86 0.84
CA ASP A 48 7.36 14.44 1.88
C ASP A 48 8.18 14.69 3.15
N ASN A 49 8.09 15.91 3.67
CA ASN A 49 8.78 16.28 4.92
C ASN A 49 8.23 15.55 6.16
N MET A 50 7.06 14.92 6.05
CA MET A 50 6.52 14.06 7.10
C MET A 50 7.31 12.75 7.28
N PHE A 51 8.13 12.38 6.29
CA PHE A 51 9.01 11.21 6.34
C PHE A 51 10.49 11.63 6.37
N PRO A 52 10.97 12.24 7.46
CA PRO A 52 12.37 12.59 7.60
C PRO A 52 13.24 11.35 7.80
N ALA A 53 14.51 11.46 7.43
CA ALA A 53 15.47 10.41 7.76
C ALA A 53 15.62 10.28 9.28
N PHE A 54 15.57 9.06 9.80
CA PHE A 54 15.83 8.77 11.20
C PHE A 54 17.33 8.91 11.49
N LYS A 55 17.72 9.79 12.39
CA LYS A 55 19.13 10.08 12.71
C LYS A 55 19.90 8.88 13.31
N SER A 56 19.18 7.96 13.93
CA SER A 56 19.72 6.73 14.55
C SER A 56 19.92 5.57 13.58
N ALA A 57 19.53 5.73 12.31
CA ALA A 57 19.70 4.71 11.29
C ALA A 57 20.74 5.12 10.26
N HIS A 58 21.51 4.14 9.74
CA HIS A 58 22.46 4.35 8.65
C HIS A 58 21.85 3.92 7.31
N TYR A 59 21.89 4.81 6.29
CA TYR A 59 21.22 4.62 5.01
C TYR A 59 22.20 4.31 3.89
N TYR A 60 21.95 3.21 3.18
CA TYR A 60 22.57 2.83 1.91
C TYR A 60 21.56 3.04 0.78
N ILE A 61 21.68 4.15 0.07
CA ILE A 61 20.70 4.57 -0.94
C ILE A 61 21.23 4.23 -2.35
N TYR A 62 20.48 3.43 -3.09
CA TYR A 62 20.85 3.03 -4.45
C TYR A 62 19.81 3.54 -5.46
N ASP A 63 20.32 4.08 -6.55
CA ASP A 63 19.51 4.67 -7.63
C ASP A 63 18.65 3.59 -8.33
N SER A 64 17.36 3.86 -8.46
CA SER A 64 16.37 3.03 -9.13
C SER A 64 16.17 3.41 -10.60
N VAL A 65 16.61 4.61 -11.01
CA VAL A 65 16.43 5.12 -12.37
C VAL A 65 17.52 4.59 -13.31
N SER A 66 17.11 4.04 -14.45
CA SER A 66 18.04 3.68 -15.51
C SER A 66 18.49 4.92 -16.30
N ILE A 67 19.66 4.85 -16.95
CA ILE A 67 20.12 5.90 -17.86
C ILE A 67 19.08 6.12 -18.97
N ALA A 68 18.44 5.07 -19.44
CA ALA A 68 17.39 5.15 -20.45
C ALA A 68 16.15 5.92 -19.97
N ASP A 69 15.77 5.77 -18.70
CA ASP A 69 14.65 6.51 -18.10
C ASP A 69 15.00 7.99 -17.91
N ARG A 70 16.25 8.28 -17.55
CA ARG A 70 16.76 9.66 -17.51
C ARG A 70 16.72 10.32 -18.88
N ILE A 71 17.15 9.63 -19.94
CA ILE A 71 17.08 10.13 -21.33
C ILE A 71 15.61 10.33 -21.74
N ARG A 72 14.71 9.44 -21.38
CA ARG A 72 13.25 9.58 -21.62
C ARG A 72 12.66 10.82 -20.95
N SER A 73 13.03 11.07 -19.70
CA SER A 73 12.54 12.24 -18.95
C SER A 73 13.06 13.53 -19.54
N PHE A 74 14.30 13.55 -20.01
CA PHE A 74 14.87 14.68 -20.77
C PHE A 74 14.14 14.89 -22.10
N GLY A 75 13.88 13.82 -22.86
CA GLY A 75 13.15 13.90 -24.14
C GLY A 75 11.72 14.42 -23.99
N LYS A 76 11.02 14.11 -22.89
CA LYS A 76 9.69 14.66 -22.60
C LYS A 76 9.70 16.15 -22.22
N ARG A 77 10.79 16.67 -21.67
CA ARG A 77 10.97 18.10 -21.36
C ARG A 77 11.27 18.94 -22.60
N ILE A 78 11.85 18.34 -23.64
CA ILE A 78 12.28 19.05 -24.86
C ILE A 78 11.17 19.05 -25.92
N ILE A 79 10.17 18.18 -25.84
CA ILE A 79 9.04 18.13 -26.76
C ILE A 79 7.76 18.47 -25.99
N PRO A 80 7.30 19.73 -25.97
CA PRO A 80 6.00 20.05 -25.42
C PRO A 80 4.91 19.29 -26.21
N LEU A 81 4.07 18.53 -25.53
CA LEU A 81 2.85 17.98 -26.12
C LEU A 81 1.96 19.17 -26.54
N PRO A 82 1.47 19.23 -27.78
CA PRO A 82 0.48 20.22 -28.14
C PRO A 82 -0.76 20.02 -27.27
N GLY A 83 -1.10 21.07 -26.52
CA GLY A 83 -2.27 21.08 -25.65
C GLY A 83 -3.53 20.77 -26.46
N ASN A 84 -4.39 19.92 -25.91
CA ASN A 84 -5.77 19.77 -26.35
C ASN A 84 -6.54 21.07 -26.06
N SER A 85 -6.46 22.02 -27.00
CA SER A 85 -7.42 23.11 -27.03
C SER A 85 -8.67 22.62 -27.76
N VAL A 86 -9.73 22.45 -27.01
CA VAL A 86 -11.09 22.35 -27.55
C VAL A 86 -11.38 23.62 -28.33
N LYS A 87 -11.44 23.53 -29.65
CA LYS A 87 -12.09 24.54 -30.49
C LYS A 87 -13.36 23.95 -31.08
N SER A 88 -14.45 24.47 -30.61
CA SER A 88 -15.74 24.44 -31.29
C SER A 88 -15.67 25.39 -32.50
N GLY A 89 -16.19 24.94 -33.65
CA GLY A 89 -16.41 25.85 -34.79
C GLY A 89 -16.32 25.15 -36.13
N SER A 90 -17.42 25.12 -36.79
CA SER A 90 -17.72 24.60 -38.13
C SER A 90 -16.93 25.24 -39.26
N SER A 91 -16.59 24.45 -40.26
CA SER A 91 -16.93 24.60 -41.68
C SER A 91 -15.88 23.99 -42.60
N SER A 92 -16.40 23.31 -43.59
CA SER A 92 -15.85 22.73 -44.83
C SER A 92 -14.63 23.42 -45.42
N ASP A 93 -13.58 22.68 -45.85
CA ASP A 93 -13.32 22.49 -47.26
C ASP A 93 -12.17 21.49 -47.54
N LYS A 94 -12.24 20.92 -48.71
CA LYS A 94 -11.41 19.87 -49.27
C LYS A 94 -10.01 20.38 -49.60
N SER A 95 -8.95 19.67 -49.19
CA SER A 95 -7.75 19.50 -50.02
C SER A 95 -6.94 18.29 -49.50
N GLY A 96 -6.60 17.42 -50.47
CA GLY A 96 -6.20 16.06 -50.22
C GLY A 96 -4.71 15.81 -50.01
N ASN A 97 -4.47 14.65 -49.45
CA ASN A 97 -3.47 13.65 -49.85
C ASN A 97 -1.94 13.87 -49.66
N VAL A 98 -1.45 14.84 -48.89
CA VAL A 98 0.02 14.89 -48.65
C VAL A 98 0.36 14.73 -47.16
N ALA A 99 -0.55 15.08 -46.25
CA ALA A 99 -0.32 15.02 -44.82
C ALA A 99 -0.34 13.58 -44.22
N ASP A 100 -1.04 12.63 -44.87
CA ASP A 100 -1.24 11.28 -44.35
C ASP A 100 0.01 10.37 -44.46
N LYS A 101 0.83 10.56 -45.49
CA LYS A 101 2.09 9.79 -45.67
C LYS A 101 3.17 10.16 -44.66
N SER A 102 3.24 11.40 -44.21
CA SER A 102 4.22 11.86 -43.23
C SER A 102 3.88 11.41 -41.82
N VAL A 103 2.60 11.34 -41.48
CA VAL A 103 2.08 10.87 -40.18
C VAL A 103 2.23 9.35 -40.05
N ARG A 104 1.94 8.59 -41.14
CA ARG A 104 2.16 7.14 -41.16
C ARG A 104 3.63 6.77 -41.06
N ARG A 105 4.52 7.50 -41.73
CA ARG A 105 5.98 7.28 -41.69
C ARG A 105 6.56 7.60 -40.31
N ARG A 106 6.06 8.64 -39.63
CA ARG A 106 6.43 8.96 -38.23
C ARG A 106 5.91 7.96 -37.22
N ARG A 107 4.72 7.39 -37.47
CA ARG A 107 4.12 6.35 -36.60
C ARG A 107 4.87 5.02 -36.73
N SER A 108 5.20 4.60 -37.97
CA SER A 108 6.00 3.40 -38.24
C SER A 108 7.43 3.52 -37.70
N PHE A 109 8.07 4.68 -37.81
CA PHE A 109 9.38 4.93 -37.23
C PHE A 109 9.35 4.89 -35.70
N ARG A 110 8.32 5.45 -35.05
CA ARG A 110 8.13 5.37 -33.60
C ARG A 110 7.89 3.93 -33.13
N GLU A 111 7.14 3.13 -33.88
CA GLU A 111 6.92 1.72 -33.57
C GLU A 111 8.18 0.88 -33.79
N GLY A 112 8.95 1.16 -34.83
CA GLY A 112 10.25 0.53 -35.08
C GLY A 112 11.26 0.86 -33.98
N VAL A 113 11.35 2.12 -33.56
CA VAL A 113 12.20 2.55 -32.46
C VAL A 113 11.73 1.94 -31.12
N LYS A 114 10.43 1.84 -30.88
CA LYS A 114 9.89 1.11 -29.73
C LYS A 114 10.26 -0.38 -29.74
N LYS A 115 10.08 -1.07 -30.88
CA LYS A 115 10.47 -2.48 -31.05
C LYS A 115 11.98 -2.69 -30.86
N LEU A 116 12.80 -1.83 -31.47
CA LEU A 116 14.26 -1.89 -31.28
C LEU A 116 14.67 -1.64 -29.85
N PHE A 117 13.99 -0.68 -29.18
CA PHE A 117 14.19 -0.39 -27.75
C PHE A 117 13.78 -1.58 -26.85
N TYR A 118 12.67 -2.25 -27.17
CA TYR A 118 12.27 -3.47 -26.47
C TYR A 118 13.23 -4.63 -26.70
N LEU A 119 13.80 -4.75 -27.90
CA LEU A 119 14.79 -5.78 -28.23
C LEU A 119 16.18 -5.52 -27.60
N CYS A 120 16.61 -4.26 -27.57
CA CYS A 120 17.91 -3.88 -26.97
C CYS A 120 17.91 -3.87 -25.45
N PHE A 121 16.77 -3.63 -24.83
CA PHE A 121 16.59 -3.66 -23.38
C PHE A 121 15.61 -4.78 -23.04
N LYS A 122 16.07 -6.03 -23.04
CA LYS A 122 15.32 -7.14 -22.44
C LYS A 122 14.91 -6.72 -21.03
N GLN A 123 13.65 -6.28 -20.87
CA GLN A 123 13.12 -6.00 -19.54
C GLN A 123 13.13 -7.33 -18.78
N ASP A 124 13.58 -7.28 -17.55
CA ASP A 124 13.42 -8.40 -16.64
C ASP A 124 11.92 -8.61 -16.45
N PRO A 125 11.35 -9.76 -16.85
CA PRO A 125 9.92 -9.98 -16.77
C PRO A 125 9.41 -9.98 -15.34
N LEU A 126 10.28 -10.24 -14.36
CA LEU A 126 9.93 -10.33 -12.94
C LEU A 126 10.02 -8.98 -12.23
N TYR A 127 11.05 -8.18 -12.52
CA TYR A 127 11.34 -6.94 -11.80
C TYR A 127 11.52 -5.74 -12.74
N PRO A 128 10.57 -5.44 -13.64
CA PRO A 128 10.77 -4.47 -14.71
C PRO A 128 11.09 -3.06 -14.20
N LEU A 129 10.50 -2.66 -13.09
CA LEU A 129 10.71 -1.34 -12.47
C LEU A 129 11.92 -1.29 -11.52
N HIS A 130 12.34 -2.43 -10.98
CA HIS A 130 13.34 -2.49 -9.90
C HIS A 130 14.69 -3.10 -10.36
N ARG A 131 14.82 -3.54 -11.61
CA ARG A 131 16.04 -4.15 -12.14
C ARG A 131 17.28 -3.30 -11.92
N THR A 132 17.19 -1.99 -12.17
CA THR A 132 18.32 -1.07 -12.01
C THR A 132 18.73 -0.96 -10.54
N TRP A 133 17.76 -0.87 -9.64
CA TRP A 133 18.00 -0.86 -8.20
C TRP A 133 18.66 -2.16 -7.73
N ILE A 134 18.08 -3.33 -8.05
CA ILE A 134 18.66 -4.63 -7.68
C ILE A 134 20.12 -4.73 -8.15
N ARG A 135 20.41 -4.38 -9.41
CA ARG A 135 21.76 -4.43 -9.99
C ARG A 135 22.74 -3.52 -9.25
N LYS A 136 22.31 -2.32 -8.86
CA LYS A 136 23.19 -1.35 -8.15
C LYS A 136 23.33 -1.74 -6.69
N ALA A 137 22.24 -2.07 -6.01
CA ALA A 137 22.22 -2.44 -4.61
C ALA A 137 22.89 -3.80 -4.36
N SER A 138 22.92 -4.71 -5.33
CA SER A 138 23.67 -5.98 -5.21
C SER A 138 25.20 -5.80 -5.19
N LYS A 139 25.70 -4.55 -5.32
CA LYS A 139 27.11 -4.21 -5.06
C LYS A 139 27.38 -3.93 -3.58
N PHE A 140 26.34 -3.77 -2.77
CA PHE A 140 26.48 -3.66 -1.32
C PHE A 140 27.32 -4.83 -0.80
N LYS A 141 28.23 -4.53 0.10
CA LYS A 141 29.00 -5.51 0.84
C LYS A 141 29.14 -5.02 2.26
N SER A 142 28.88 -5.86 3.22
CA SER A 142 29.11 -5.61 4.63
C SER A 142 30.10 -6.61 5.20
N ASP A 143 31.04 -6.11 5.99
CA ASP A 143 31.91 -6.96 6.82
C ASP A 143 31.28 -7.20 8.22
N LYS A 144 30.10 -6.55 8.49
CA LYS A 144 29.31 -6.80 9.69
C LYS A 144 28.50 -8.10 9.52
N GLU A 145 28.43 -8.91 10.57
CA GLU A 145 27.39 -9.92 10.70
C GLU A 145 26.15 -9.28 11.31
N TYR A 146 25.02 -9.43 10.65
CA TYR A 146 23.73 -8.96 11.17
C TYR A 146 23.04 -10.07 11.97
N ASP A 147 22.48 -9.71 13.10
CA ASP A 147 21.65 -10.64 13.88
C ASP A 147 20.35 -10.95 13.13
N LEU A 148 19.81 -9.94 12.43
CA LEU A 148 18.57 -10.04 11.69
C LEU A 148 18.65 -9.23 10.38
N VAL A 149 18.20 -9.83 9.30
CA VAL A 149 17.86 -9.12 8.05
C VAL A 149 16.35 -9.14 7.89
N VAL A 150 15.74 -7.96 7.71
CA VAL A 150 14.32 -7.80 7.39
C VAL A 150 14.23 -7.29 5.98
N SER A 151 13.60 -8.02 5.08
CA SER A 151 13.21 -7.52 3.77
C SER A 151 11.71 -7.33 3.73
N ASN A 152 11.25 -6.17 3.25
CA ASN A 152 9.84 -5.82 3.22
C ASN A 152 9.37 -5.52 1.79
N SER A 153 8.31 -6.17 1.36
CA SER A 153 7.54 -5.82 0.18
C SER A 153 6.41 -4.83 0.57
N SER A 154 5.87 -3.94 -0.27
CA SER A 154 6.15 -3.77 -1.68
C SER A 154 7.37 -2.89 -1.92
N PRO A 155 8.28 -3.23 -2.81
CA PRO A 155 8.20 -4.27 -3.84
C PRO A 155 8.86 -5.60 -3.45
N SER A 156 8.45 -6.72 -4.07
CA SER A 156 9.07 -8.04 -3.92
C SER A 156 10.56 -8.08 -4.29
N ALA A 157 11.02 -7.08 -5.04
CA ALA A 157 12.43 -6.85 -5.35
C ALA A 157 13.33 -6.74 -4.09
N SER A 158 12.77 -6.35 -2.95
CA SER A 158 13.45 -6.30 -1.65
C SER A 158 13.95 -7.68 -1.22
N HIS A 159 13.09 -8.70 -1.36
CA HIS A 159 13.43 -10.09 -1.05
C HIS A 159 14.48 -10.64 -2.04
N ARG A 160 14.32 -10.33 -3.34
CA ARG A 160 15.30 -10.73 -4.36
C ARG A 160 16.66 -10.16 -4.10
N LEU A 161 16.77 -8.90 -3.70
CA LEU A 161 18.04 -8.28 -3.38
C LEU A 161 18.75 -9.02 -2.22
N VAL A 162 18.04 -9.33 -1.14
CA VAL A 162 18.62 -10.06 -0.01
C VAL A 162 19.10 -11.45 -0.46
N ALA A 163 18.31 -12.17 -1.26
CA ALA A 163 18.70 -13.44 -1.84
C ALA A 163 20.00 -13.31 -2.63
N ASP A 164 20.11 -12.31 -3.52
CA ASP A 164 21.32 -12.06 -4.33
C ASP A 164 22.56 -11.71 -3.48
N LEU A 165 22.37 -10.95 -2.40
CA LEU A 165 23.48 -10.58 -1.49
C LEU A 165 24.01 -11.80 -0.72
N LEU A 166 23.12 -12.67 -0.25
CA LEU A 166 23.48 -13.93 0.42
C LEU A 166 24.20 -14.88 -0.54
N ASP A 167 23.69 -15.08 -1.78
CA ASP A 167 24.32 -15.94 -2.79
C ASP A 167 25.73 -15.49 -3.15
N LYS A 168 25.93 -14.19 -3.25
CA LYS A 168 27.23 -13.58 -3.57
C LYS A 168 28.15 -13.47 -2.35
N ARG A 169 27.74 -13.96 -1.20
CA ARG A 169 28.46 -13.84 0.08
C ARG A 169 28.85 -12.39 0.40
N ARG A 170 27.96 -11.46 0.10
CA ARG A 170 28.13 -10.02 0.37
C ARG A 170 27.45 -9.58 1.65
N LEU A 171 26.62 -10.44 2.19
CA LEU A 171 25.83 -10.27 3.40
C LEU A 171 25.92 -11.53 4.23
N THR A 172 26.13 -11.38 5.54
CA THR A 172 26.08 -12.45 6.53
C THR A 172 25.03 -12.10 7.56
N THR A 173 24.15 -13.03 7.86
CA THR A 173 23.09 -12.86 8.87
C THR A 173 22.79 -14.19 9.57
N LYS A 174 22.38 -14.10 10.84
CA LYS A 174 21.88 -15.25 11.59
C LYS A 174 20.47 -15.64 11.21
N ARG A 175 19.62 -14.64 10.88
CA ARG A 175 18.21 -14.84 10.54
C ARG A 175 17.76 -13.86 9.45
N TRP A 176 16.95 -14.34 8.51
CA TRP A 176 16.28 -13.52 7.50
C TRP A 176 14.78 -13.68 7.63
N VAL A 177 14.10 -12.55 7.91
CA VAL A 177 12.63 -12.42 7.96
C VAL A 177 12.15 -11.70 6.70
N GLN A 178 11.18 -12.27 6.03
CA GLN A 178 10.46 -11.62 4.93
C GLN A 178 9.12 -11.11 5.43
N ILE A 179 8.83 -9.82 5.22
CA ILE A 179 7.52 -9.23 5.45
C ILE A 179 6.86 -9.00 4.10
N TRP A 180 5.70 -9.58 3.91
CA TRP A 180 4.90 -9.50 2.70
C TRP A 180 3.62 -8.70 3.00
N GLU A 181 3.62 -7.40 2.66
CA GLU A 181 2.43 -6.55 2.79
C GLU A 181 1.35 -6.98 1.78
N ASP A 182 1.78 -7.33 0.57
CA ASP A 182 0.95 -7.92 -0.47
C ASP A 182 1.55 -9.25 -0.94
N PRO A 183 0.74 -10.27 -1.26
CA PRO A 183 1.23 -11.47 -1.92
C PRO A 183 1.66 -11.10 -3.34
N TRP A 184 2.56 -11.84 -3.95
CA TRP A 184 2.96 -11.52 -5.31
C TRP A 184 2.11 -12.29 -6.35
N TYR A 185 2.14 -13.61 -6.30
CA TYR A 185 1.36 -14.43 -7.24
C TYR A 185 -0.15 -14.30 -7.02
N TYR A 186 -0.59 -14.20 -5.77
CA TYR A 186 -2.01 -14.10 -5.42
C TYR A 186 -2.55 -12.66 -5.43
N ASP A 187 -1.71 -11.67 -5.70
CA ASP A 187 -2.13 -10.27 -5.79
C ASP A 187 -3.23 -10.05 -6.86
N LEU A 188 -4.19 -9.19 -6.55
CA LEU A 188 -5.35 -8.91 -7.42
C LEU A 188 -4.98 -8.25 -8.74
N TYR A 189 -3.88 -7.53 -8.77
CA TYR A 189 -3.44 -6.70 -9.90
C TYR A 189 -2.28 -7.32 -10.67
N THR A 190 -1.72 -8.41 -10.19
CA THR A 190 -0.59 -9.09 -10.80
C THR A 190 -1.07 -10.20 -11.76
N SER A 191 -0.45 -10.28 -12.94
CA SER A 191 -0.69 -11.37 -13.86
C SER A 191 -0.16 -12.69 -13.27
N LYS A 192 -1.04 -13.66 -13.06
CA LYS A 192 -0.69 -14.98 -12.53
C LYS A 192 0.09 -15.77 -13.59
N THR A 193 1.40 -15.90 -13.42
CA THR A 193 2.28 -16.65 -14.31
C THR A 193 3.16 -17.61 -13.52
N ASP A 194 3.51 -18.75 -14.11
CA ASP A 194 4.40 -19.74 -13.49
C ASP A 194 5.77 -19.15 -13.14
N ILE A 195 6.21 -18.13 -13.88
CA ILE A 195 7.48 -17.45 -13.60
C ILE A 195 7.41 -16.72 -12.26
N ILE A 196 6.31 -16.02 -11.97
CA ILE A 196 6.09 -15.33 -10.69
C ILE A 196 5.91 -16.34 -9.56
N LEU A 197 5.11 -17.39 -9.78
CA LEU A 197 4.90 -18.45 -8.80
C LEU A 197 6.22 -19.10 -8.38
N ASN A 198 7.04 -19.49 -9.37
CA ASN A 198 8.33 -20.15 -9.12
C ASN A 198 9.33 -19.21 -8.42
N GLU A 199 9.36 -17.92 -8.80
CA GLU A 199 10.26 -16.96 -8.17
C GLU A 199 9.85 -16.66 -6.73
N GLU A 200 8.54 -16.43 -6.47
CA GLU A 200 8.03 -16.24 -5.12
C GLU A 200 8.36 -17.45 -4.25
N HIS A 201 8.08 -18.67 -4.74
CA HIS A 201 8.41 -19.90 -4.04
C HIS A 201 9.92 -20.03 -3.72
N ALA A 202 10.78 -19.71 -4.69
CA ALA A 202 12.23 -19.75 -4.48
C ALA A 202 12.67 -18.75 -3.41
N LEU A 203 12.06 -17.57 -3.33
CA LEU A 203 12.34 -16.57 -2.29
C LEU A 203 11.83 -17.04 -0.92
N LEU A 204 10.60 -17.57 -0.86
CA LEU A 204 9.99 -18.05 0.38
C LEU A 204 10.82 -19.17 1.03
N ARG A 205 11.33 -20.12 0.23
CA ARG A 205 12.16 -21.23 0.76
C ARG A 205 13.42 -20.78 1.50
N ARG A 206 13.94 -19.62 1.18
CA ARG A 206 15.23 -19.12 1.70
C ARG A 206 15.16 -18.40 3.02
N ALA A 207 14.03 -17.79 3.33
CA ALA A 207 13.83 -17.11 4.61
C ALA A 207 13.69 -18.11 5.76
N GLN A 208 14.09 -17.71 6.96
CA GLN A 208 13.82 -18.44 8.19
C GLN A 208 12.38 -18.21 8.66
N GLU A 209 11.83 -17.02 8.36
CA GLU A 209 10.47 -16.66 8.76
C GLU A 209 9.82 -15.78 7.69
N ILE A 210 8.52 -15.98 7.48
CA ILE A 210 7.71 -15.29 6.48
C ILE A 210 6.48 -14.73 7.18
N LEU A 211 6.32 -13.41 7.13
CA LEU A 211 5.24 -12.71 7.82
C LEU A 211 4.34 -12.00 6.81
N TYR A 212 3.06 -12.30 6.88
CA TYR A 212 2.01 -11.62 6.10
C TYR A 212 1.24 -10.66 7.00
N VAL A 213 0.69 -9.59 6.40
CA VAL A 213 -0.06 -8.57 7.16
C VAL A 213 -1.58 -8.82 7.17
N SER A 214 -2.00 -9.95 6.62
CA SER A 214 -3.40 -10.35 6.56
C SER A 214 -3.56 -11.84 6.83
N PRO A 215 -4.48 -12.26 7.70
CA PRO A 215 -4.79 -13.67 7.93
C PRO A 215 -5.36 -14.35 6.66
N LEU A 216 -6.05 -13.61 5.80
CA LEU A 216 -6.51 -14.12 4.51
C LEU A 216 -5.34 -14.39 3.56
N THR A 217 -4.40 -13.46 3.48
CA THR A 217 -3.17 -13.67 2.69
C THR A 217 -2.41 -14.89 3.22
N LEU A 218 -2.23 -14.99 4.54
CA LEU A 218 -1.57 -16.15 5.16
C LEU A 218 -2.24 -17.46 4.73
N LYS A 219 -3.59 -17.56 4.84
CA LYS A 219 -4.34 -18.75 4.45
C LYS A 219 -4.03 -19.15 3.01
N TYR A 220 -4.19 -18.23 2.07
CA TYR A 220 -3.98 -18.52 0.65
C TYR A 220 -2.52 -18.85 0.33
N GLN A 221 -1.57 -18.21 0.97
CA GLN A 221 -0.15 -18.47 0.77
C GLN A 221 0.27 -19.85 1.30
N MET A 222 -0.30 -20.31 2.41
CA MET A 222 -0.10 -21.67 2.92
C MET A 222 -0.65 -22.73 1.95
N GLU A 223 -1.75 -22.44 1.26
CA GLU A 223 -2.32 -23.31 0.23
C GLU A 223 -1.45 -23.40 -1.04
N TYR A 224 -0.89 -22.24 -1.48
CA TYR A 224 -0.02 -22.19 -2.66
C TYR A 224 1.38 -22.74 -2.40
N PHE A 225 1.91 -22.60 -1.19
CA PHE A 225 3.27 -22.96 -0.82
C PHE A 225 3.30 -23.83 0.46
N PRO A 226 2.67 -25.03 0.43
CA PRO A 226 2.50 -25.84 1.63
C PRO A 226 3.82 -26.30 2.26
N ASP A 227 4.87 -26.45 1.48
CA ASP A 227 6.21 -26.78 1.97
C ASP A 227 6.91 -25.64 2.72
N CYS A 228 6.40 -24.41 2.63
CA CYS A 228 6.84 -23.25 3.38
C CYS A 228 5.91 -22.86 4.54
N ALA A 229 4.72 -23.48 4.64
CA ALA A 229 3.66 -23.11 5.59
C ALA A 229 4.13 -23.09 7.06
N TYR A 230 5.05 -24.00 7.43
CA TYR A 230 5.56 -24.13 8.81
C TYR A 230 6.29 -22.90 9.35
N LYS A 231 6.73 -22.00 8.48
CA LYS A 231 7.47 -20.76 8.82
C LYS A 231 6.70 -19.49 8.43
N MET A 232 5.44 -19.63 8.05
CA MET A 232 4.55 -18.52 7.71
C MET A 232 3.75 -18.10 8.95
N GLY A 233 3.62 -16.81 9.14
CA GLY A 233 2.84 -16.20 10.21
C GLY A 233 2.14 -14.94 9.77
N VAL A 234 1.32 -14.37 10.66
CA VAL A 234 0.65 -13.09 10.46
C VAL A 234 1.11 -12.09 11.49
N ILE A 235 1.36 -10.86 11.05
CA ILE A 235 1.60 -9.70 11.92
C ILE A 235 0.68 -8.56 11.47
N PRO A 236 0.21 -7.70 12.38
CA PRO A 236 -0.49 -6.49 11.97
C PRO A 236 0.45 -5.53 11.24
N LEU A 237 -0.09 -4.67 10.37
CA LEU A 237 0.67 -3.53 9.88
C LEU A 237 0.90 -2.55 11.04
N PRO A 238 2.14 -2.08 11.26
CA PRO A 238 2.39 -1.06 12.27
C PRO A 238 1.72 0.25 11.85
N ALA A 239 1.02 0.86 12.78
CA ALA A 239 0.32 2.12 12.54
C ALA A 239 1.26 3.29 12.80
N PHE A 240 1.61 4.01 11.76
CA PHE A 240 2.33 5.27 11.88
C PHE A 240 1.37 6.34 12.41
N SER A 241 1.59 6.82 13.64
CA SER A 241 0.73 7.81 14.26
C SER A 241 1.09 9.20 13.77
N PHE A 242 0.14 9.90 13.17
CA PHE A 242 0.29 11.30 12.77
C PHE A 242 -0.34 12.28 13.77
N SER A 243 -1.14 11.80 14.71
CA SER A 243 -1.85 12.67 15.67
C SER A 243 -2.18 11.92 16.96
N ASP A 244 -1.79 12.49 18.09
CA ASP A 244 -2.24 12.12 19.44
C ASP A 244 -3.59 12.75 19.79
N ALA A 245 -4.29 13.37 18.82
CA ALA A 245 -5.52 14.09 19.05
C ALA A 245 -6.62 13.14 19.53
N LEU A 246 -7.00 13.31 20.78
CA LEU A 246 -8.29 12.87 21.29
C LEU A 246 -9.38 13.48 20.40
N ALA A 247 -10.42 12.73 20.10
CA ALA A 247 -11.54 13.23 19.32
C ALA A 247 -12.00 14.59 19.87
N SER A 248 -11.90 15.65 19.05
CA SER A 248 -12.57 16.89 19.38
C SER A 248 -14.06 16.61 19.36
N ASP A 249 -14.74 16.83 20.49
CA ASP A 249 -16.19 16.72 20.58
C ASP A 249 -16.84 17.76 19.65
N SER A 250 -17.12 17.37 18.43
CA SER A 250 -17.77 18.24 17.43
C SER A 250 -19.30 18.36 17.66
N GLY A 251 -19.83 17.73 18.70
CA GLY A 251 -21.24 17.78 19.08
C GLY A 251 -22.20 17.03 18.14
N GLU A 252 -21.87 16.78 16.88
CA GLU A 252 -22.71 16.08 15.91
C GLU A 252 -22.09 14.72 15.52
N LEU A 253 -22.89 13.64 15.68
CA LEU A 253 -22.46 12.30 15.30
C LEU A 253 -22.21 12.21 13.79
N SER A 254 -21.01 11.80 13.41
CA SER A 254 -20.58 11.71 12.02
C SER A 254 -19.78 10.44 11.73
N PHE A 255 -19.87 9.93 10.49
CA PHE A 255 -19.25 8.70 10.04
C PHE A 255 -18.31 8.97 8.88
N GLY A 256 -17.08 8.48 8.92
CA GLY A 256 -16.08 8.78 7.90
C GLY A 256 -15.43 7.56 7.29
N TYR A 257 -15.45 7.47 5.97
CA TYR A 257 -14.68 6.53 5.17
C TYR A 257 -13.56 7.27 4.41
N PHE A 258 -12.32 6.83 4.57
CA PHE A 258 -11.15 7.52 4.02
C PHE A 258 -10.25 6.51 3.29
N GLY A 259 -10.44 6.37 2.00
CA GLY A 259 -9.67 5.46 1.14
C GLY A 259 -10.30 5.32 -0.23
N ASP A 260 -9.56 4.75 -1.17
CA ASP A 260 -10.12 4.47 -2.50
C ASP A 260 -11.16 3.35 -2.42
N TYR A 261 -12.22 3.48 -3.23
CA TYR A 261 -13.36 2.55 -3.21
C TYR A 261 -13.87 2.29 -4.63
N TYR A 262 -13.22 1.36 -5.31
CA TYR A 262 -13.64 0.91 -6.63
C TYR A 262 -14.66 -0.21 -6.49
N SER A 263 -15.77 -0.14 -7.25
CA SER A 263 -16.92 -1.05 -7.14
C SER A 263 -16.56 -2.54 -7.23
N HIS A 264 -15.54 -2.88 -8.01
CA HIS A 264 -15.09 -4.25 -8.24
C HIS A 264 -14.16 -4.80 -7.13
N VAL A 265 -13.73 -3.95 -6.19
CA VAL A 265 -12.87 -4.32 -5.05
C VAL A 265 -13.52 -3.96 -3.72
N ARG A 266 -14.07 -2.76 -3.59
CA ARG A 266 -14.73 -2.21 -2.40
C ARG A 266 -15.95 -1.40 -2.80
N ASN A 267 -17.11 -2.03 -2.79
CA ASN A 267 -18.35 -1.37 -3.15
C ASN A 267 -18.93 -0.58 -1.97
N LEU A 268 -18.68 0.72 -1.94
CA LEU A 268 -19.15 1.62 -0.87
C LEU A 268 -20.59 2.11 -1.06
N GLN A 269 -21.28 1.74 -2.14
CA GLN A 269 -22.65 2.17 -2.40
C GLN A 269 -23.61 1.85 -1.25
N PRO A 270 -23.62 0.64 -0.63
CA PRO A 270 -24.51 0.34 0.50
C PRO A 270 -24.31 1.27 1.70
N PHE A 271 -23.07 1.66 2.01
CA PHE A 271 -22.78 2.61 3.08
C PHE A 271 -23.30 4.01 2.76
N TYR A 272 -23.09 4.50 1.55
CA TYR A 272 -23.63 5.78 1.10
C TYR A 272 -25.17 5.78 1.18
N ASP A 273 -25.84 4.74 0.68
CA ASP A 273 -27.30 4.61 0.71
C ASP A 273 -27.84 4.53 2.15
N ALA A 274 -27.09 3.92 3.06
CA ALA A 274 -27.43 3.87 4.48
C ALA A 274 -27.35 5.26 5.14
N LEU A 275 -26.32 6.05 4.84
CA LEU A 275 -26.20 7.43 5.30
C LEU A 275 -27.36 8.31 4.80
N VAL A 276 -27.68 8.22 3.49
CA VAL A 276 -28.81 8.96 2.90
C VAL A 276 -30.13 8.59 3.59
N ALA A 277 -30.40 7.28 3.73
CA ALA A 277 -31.65 6.79 4.31
C ALA A 277 -31.81 7.10 5.80
N SER A 278 -30.69 7.17 6.54
CA SER A 278 -30.71 7.49 7.98
C SER A 278 -30.62 8.98 8.28
N GLY A 279 -30.35 9.83 7.27
CA GLY A 279 -30.13 11.28 7.45
C GLY A 279 -28.90 11.63 8.28
N MET A 280 -27.92 10.70 8.38
CA MET A 280 -26.73 10.88 9.20
C MET A 280 -25.61 11.61 8.44
N ARG A 281 -24.78 12.33 9.20
CA ARG A 281 -23.64 13.04 8.63
C ARG A 281 -22.56 12.08 8.21
N GLY A 282 -22.06 12.25 6.98
CA GLY A 282 -21.04 11.39 6.41
C GLY A 282 -19.91 12.14 5.71
N TYR A 283 -18.68 11.56 5.79
CA TYR A 283 -17.50 12.01 5.08
C TYR A 283 -16.92 10.83 4.27
N ILE A 284 -16.84 10.98 2.95
CA ILE A 284 -16.33 9.94 2.05
C ILE A 284 -15.23 10.57 1.19
N TYR A 285 -13.98 10.13 1.39
CA TYR A 285 -12.81 10.70 0.73
C TYR A 285 -11.95 9.59 0.12
N GLY A 286 -11.73 9.66 -1.19
CA GLY A 286 -10.91 8.72 -1.95
C GLY A 286 -11.35 8.66 -3.41
N ASP A 287 -10.50 8.07 -4.25
CA ASP A 287 -10.81 7.91 -5.67
C ASP A 287 -11.73 6.70 -5.89
N SER A 288 -12.64 6.80 -6.86
CA SER A 288 -13.68 5.80 -7.10
C SER A 288 -14.18 5.82 -8.55
N ASP A 289 -14.76 4.69 -8.97
CA ASP A 289 -15.59 4.57 -10.17
C ASP A 289 -17.09 4.72 -9.86
N LEU A 290 -17.46 4.77 -8.57
CA LEU A 290 -18.84 5.02 -8.14
C LEU A 290 -19.19 6.51 -8.27
N ARG A 291 -20.40 6.80 -8.72
CA ARG A 291 -20.90 8.18 -8.90
C ARG A 291 -21.63 8.68 -7.66
N LEU A 292 -20.96 8.61 -6.50
CA LEU A 292 -21.52 9.17 -5.27
C LEU A 292 -21.49 10.70 -5.33
N THR A 293 -22.52 11.35 -4.80
CA THR A 293 -22.65 12.82 -4.83
C THR A 293 -22.77 13.38 -3.42
N SER A 294 -22.22 14.57 -3.21
CA SER A 294 -22.40 15.30 -1.95
C SER A 294 -23.85 15.73 -1.78
N THR A 295 -24.33 15.71 -0.54
CA THR A 295 -25.64 16.22 -0.13
C THR A 295 -25.46 17.24 0.99
N ALA A 296 -26.54 17.76 1.57
CA ALA A 296 -26.43 18.64 2.74
C ALA A 296 -25.78 17.95 3.97
N MET A 297 -25.91 16.60 4.07
CA MET A 297 -25.40 15.82 5.20
C MET A 297 -24.16 15.00 4.85
N ILE A 298 -23.89 14.74 3.59
CA ILE A 298 -22.79 13.85 3.16
C ILE A 298 -21.84 14.64 2.28
N ASN A 299 -20.57 14.64 2.65
CA ASN A 299 -19.49 15.21 1.85
C ASN A 299 -18.74 14.08 1.13
N VAL A 300 -18.74 14.11 -0.21
CA VAL A 300 -18.00 13.17 -1.06
C VAL A 300 -16.93 13.92 -1.83
N SER A 301 -15.68 13.46 -1.73
CA SER A 301 -14.55 14.06 -2.43
C SER A 301 -13.56 12.98 -2.90
N GLY A 302 -12.78 13.29 -3.95
CA GLY A 302 -11.60 12.53 -4.30
C GLY A 302 -10.51 12.62 -3.23
N ARG A 303 -9.30 12.17 -3.56
CA ARG A 303 -8.14 12.29 -2.67
C ARG A 303 -7.83 13.74 -2.34
N VAL A 304 -7.49 13.98 -1.09
CA VAL A 304 -7.00 15.25 -0.56
C VAL A 304 -5.63 15.07 0.08
N THR A 305 -4.96 16.16 0.43
CA THR A 305 -3.67 16.13 1.12
C THR A 305 -3.83 15.57 2.54
N LEU A 306 -2.75 15.06 3.13
CA LEU A 306 -2.81 14.39 4.44
C LEU A 306 -3.23 15.33 5.58
N ASP A 307 -2.85 16.61 5.53
CA ASP A 307 -3.26 17.64 6.47
C ASP A 307 -4.77 17.90 6.43
N ILE A 308 -5.35 18.03 5.22
CA ILE A 308 -6.81 18.17 5.04
C ILE A 308 -7.51 16.88 5.52
N LEU A 309 -6.98 15.72 5.15
CA LEU A 309 -7.55 14.43 5.55
C LEU A 309 -7.53 14.29 7.08
N GLY A 310 -6.42 14.62 7.73
CA GLY A 310 -6.28 14.60 9.20
C GLY A 310 -7.33 15.49 9.88
N ALA A 311 -7.46 16.74 9.43
CA ALA A 311 -8.44 17.67 9.98
C ALA A 311 -9.89 17.19 9.83
N ILE A 312 -10.21 16.41 8.77
CA ILE A 312 -11.53 15.83 8.57
C ILE A 312 -11.71 14.58 9.46
N GLN A 313 -10.67 13.74 9.54
CA GLN A 313 -10.69 12.59 10.45
C GLN A 313 -10.86 13.02 11.90
N ASP A 314 -10.22 14.11 12.32
CA ASP A 314 -10.35 14.66 13.68
C ASP A 314 -11.79 15.08 14.02
N LYS A 315 -12.53 15.60 13.06
CA LYS A 315 -13.94 15.97 13.20
C LYS A 315 -14.91 14.80 13.12
N THR A 316 -14.46 13.65 12.63
CA THR A 316 -15.30 12.47 12.43
C THR A 316 -15.46 11.71 13.75
N SER A 317 -16.68 11.41 14.14
CA SER A 317 -16.96 10.70 15.41
C SER A 317 -16.66 9.21 15.29
N VAL A 318 -17.05 8.56 14.18
CA VAL A 318 -16.91 7.11 13.96
C VAL A 318 -16.17 6.86 12.65
N LEU A 319 -15.10 6.10 12.69
CA LEU A 319 -14.35 5.70 11.51
C LEU A 319 -14.98 4.46 10.86
N VAL A 320 -14.97 4.42 9.54
CA VAL A 320 -15.56 3.31 8.78
C VAL A 320 -14.50 2.60 7.98
N HIS A 321 -14.43 1.30 8.14
CA HIS A 321 -13.57 0.41 7.37
C HIS A 321 -14.45 -0.55 6.55
N LEU A 322 -14.09 -0.77 5.29
CA LEU A 322 -14.71 -1.74 4.40
C LEU A 322 -13.66 -2.72 3.92
N SER A 323 -13.88 -4.02 4.16
CA SER A 323 -13.00 -5.07 3.64
C SER A 323 -13.13 -5.18 2.11
N ASN A 324 -12.16 -5.84 1.49
CA ASN A 324 -12.22 -6.09 0.05
C ASN A 324 -13.29 -7.16 -0.25
N LEU A 325 -13.99 -6.99 -1.37
CA LEU A 325 -14.95 -7.96 -1.92
C LEU A 325 -14.26 -9.29 -2.28
N ARG A 326 -12.96 -9.27 -2.54
CA ARG A 326 -12.17 -10.43 -2.94
C ARG A 326 -10.68 -10.17 -2.73
N GLY A 327 -9.91 -11.25 -2.65
CA GLY A 327 -8.46 -11.24 -2.45
C GLY A 327 -8.09 -11.22 -0.98
N GLY A 328 -6.87 -11.60 -0.68
CA GLY A 328 -6.39 -11.78 0.69
C GLY A 328 -5.96 -10.51 1.40
N GLN A 329 -5.97 -9.36 0.72
CA GLN A 329 -5.43 -8.09 1.23
C GLN A 329 -6.43 -7.39 2.15
N ILE A 330 -5.93 -6.78 3.21
CA ILE A 330 -6.71 -5.92 4.12
C ILE A 330 -6.29 -4.47 3.85
N PRO A 331 -7.25 -3.53 3.63
CA PRO A 331 -6.90 -2.13 3.52
C PRO A 331 -6.22 -1.63 4.79
N GLY A 332 -4.95 -1.21 4.71
CA GLY A 332 -4.08 -0.92 5.87
C GLY A 332 -4.58 0.18 6.82
N LYS A 333 -5.56 1.00 6.39
CA LYS A 333 -6.13 2.05 7.24
C LYS A 333 -6.80 1.53 8.51
N ILE A 334 -7.26 0.27 8.54
CA ILE A 334 -7.83 -0.31 9.76
C ILE A 334 -6.84 -0.24 10.93
N TYR A 335 -5.56 -0.51 10.69
CA TYR A 335 -4.52 -0.46 11.69
C TYR A 335 -4.29 0.97 12.20
N HIS A 336 -4.26 1.97 11.29
CA HIS A 336 -4.15 3.39 11.67
C HIS A 336 -5.36 3.89 12.48
N TYR A 337 -6.57 3.46 12.13
CA TYR A 337 -7.76 3.80 12.89
C TYR A 337 -7.72 3.17 14.30
N SER A 338 -7.18 1.98 14.40
CA SER A 338 -7.20 1.19 15.63
C SER A 338 -6.29 1.73 16.73
N VAL A 339 -5.27 2.52 16.41
CA VAL A 339 -4.42 3.20 17.41
C VAL A 339 -4.98 4.57 17.85
N THR A 340 -6.20 4.92 17.41
CA THR A 340 -6.92 6.11 17.88
C THR A 340 -7.97 5.72 18.92
N ALA A 341 -8.54 6.65 19.66
CA ALA A 341 -9.64 6.41 20.59
C ALA A 341 -11.03 6.40 19.93
N LYS A 342 -11.13 6.56 18.61
CA LYS A 342 -12.41 6.67 17.90
C LYS A 342 -13.04 5.30 17.67
N PRO A 343 -14.37 5.15 17.82
CA PRO A 343 -15.08 3.93 17.46
C PRO A 343 -14.90 3.59 15.96
N ILE A 344 -14.96 2.30 15.64
CA ILE A 344 -14.78 1.82 14.26
C ILE A 344 -15.93 0.89 13.87
N ILE A 345 -16.58 1.21 12.74
CA ILE A 345 -17.43 0.25 12.04
C ILE A 345 -16.55 -0.54 11.07
N PHE A 346 -16.61 -1.87 11.19
CA PHE A 346 -15.96 -2.76 10.24
C PHE A 346 -17.03 -3.43 9.36
N ILE A 347 -17.20 -2.91 8.15
CA ILE A 347 -18.08 -3.48 7.15
C ILE A 347 -17.37 -4.66 6.50
N LEU A 348 -17.94 -5.85 6.65
CA LEU A 348 -17.44 -7.10 6.10
C LEU A 348 -18.02 -7.32 4.70
N ASP A 349 -17.14 -7.62 3.74
CA ASP A 349 -17.48 -7.98 2.36
C ASP A 349 -16.64 -9.19 1.93
N GLY A 350 -17.02 -9.86 0.85
CA GLY A 350 -16.36 -11.08 0.37
C GLY A 350 -17.18 -12.34 0.64
N THR A 351 -16.54 -13.48 0.56
CA THR A 351 -17.16 -14.78 0.87
C THR A 351 -17.42 -14.93 2.37
N GLU A 352 -18.36 -15.81 2.75
CA GLU A 352 -18.64 -16.09 4.16
C GLU A 352 -17.40 -16.54 4.93
N GLU A 353 -16.54 -17.34 4.29
CA GLU A 353 -15.29 -17.79 4.89
C GLU A 353 -14.32 -16.64 5.13
N GLU A 354 -14.14 -15.74 4.15
CA GLU A 354 -13.27 -14.56 4.28
C GLU A 354 -13.78 -13.63 5.40
N LYS A 355 -15.08 -13.37 5.43
CA LYS A 355 -15.72 -12.57 6.48
C LYS A 355 -15.52 -13.16 7.86
N MET A 356 -15.68 -14.48 8.00
CA MET A 356 -15.49 -15.20 9.24
C MET A 356 -14.02 -15.07 9.74
N ILE A 357 -13.05 -15.31 8.87
CA ILE A 357 -11.62 -15.19 9.20
C ILE A 357 -11.28 -13.77 9.66
N LEU A 358 -11.75 -12.73 8.94
CA LEU A 358 -11.52 -11.34 9.32
C LEU A 358 -12.18 -11.01 10.67
N LYS A 359 -13.42 -11.42 10.84
CA LYS A 359 -14.16 -11.19 12.08
C LYS A 359 -13.46 -11.85 13.26
N ASP A 360 -13.05 -13.11 13.13
CA ASP A 360 -12.34 -13.85 14.20
C ASP A 360 -11.03 -13.16 14.56
N TYR A 361 -10.24 -12.78 13.55
CA TYR A 361 -8.96 -12.09 13.77
C TYR A 361 -9.12 -10.77 14.51
N PHE A 362 -10.06 -9.91 14.07
CA PHE A 362 -10.25 -8.59 14.65
C PHE A 362 -11.10 -8.59 15.93
N SER A 363 -11.95 -9.59 16.15
CA SER A 363 -12.76 -9.70 17.38
C SER A 363 -11.91 -9.79 18.66
N GLY A 364 -10.70 -10.35 18.57
CA GLY A 364 -9.77 -10.41 19.69
C GLY A 364 -9.34 -9.05 20.27
N TYR A 365 -9.61 -7.96 19.56
CA TYR A 365 -9.28 -6.60 20.03
C TYR A 365 -10.45 -5.85 20.65
N GLU A 366 -11.66 -6.46 20.73
CA GLU A 366 -12.88 -5.93 21.41
C GLU A 366 -13.23 -4.48 21.07
N ARG A 367 -12.99 -4.09 19.79
CA ARG A 367 -13.01 -2.67 19.40
C ARG A 367 -13.97 -2.37 18.27
N TYR A 368 -14.24 -3.37 17.41
CA TYR A 368 -14.93 -3.15 16.14
C TYR A 368 -16.40 -3.50 16.26
N ARG A 369 -17.26 -2.67 15.63
CA ARG A 369 -18.64 -3.05 15.37
C ARG A 369 -18.73 -3.60 13.96
N PHE A 370 -18.94 -4.89 13.85
CA PHE A 370 -19.03 -5.59 12.58
C PHE A 370 -20.45 -5.49 12.01
N CYS A 371 -20.55 -5.28 10.69
CA CYS A 371 -21.78 -5.42 9.92
C CYS A 371 -21.47 -5.95 8.52
N GLU A 372 -22.49 -6.48 7.86
CA GLU A 372 -22.42 -6.92 6.48
C GLU A 372 -22.48 -5.71 5.54
N ASN A 373 -21.89 -5.83 4.33
CA ASN A 373 -21.96 -4.76 3.31
C ASN A 373 -23.33 -4.73 2.62
N ASN A 374 -24.37 -4.52 3.40
CA ASN A 374 -25.72 -4.26 2.92
C ASN A 374 -26.35 -3.08 3.67
N LYS A 375 -27.23 -2.35 2.99
CA LYS A 375 -27.83 -1.10 3.48
C LYS A 375 -28.49 -1.26 4.84
N ASP A 376 -29.28 -2.31 5.05
CA ASP A 376 -30.12 -2.45 6.25
C ASP A 376 -29.29 -2.79 7.49
N ASP A 377 -28.27 -3.63 7.34
CA ASP A 377 -27.34 -3.95 8.41
C ASP A 377 -26.49 -2.73 8.81
N ILE A 378 -26.02 -2.01 7.82
CA ILE A 378 -25.29 -0.75 8.05
C ILE A 378 -26.19 0.26 8.78
N ILE A 379 -27.46 0.44 8.38
CA ILE A 379 -28.42 1.35 9.08
C ILE A 379 -28.58 0.94 10.55
N ARG A 380 -28.73 -0.37 10.84
CA ARG A 380 -28.82 -0.87 12.22
C ARG A 380 -27.57 -0.49 13.01
N THR A 381 -26.42 -0.68 12.43
CA THR A 381 -25.13 -0.37 13.05
C THR A 381 -24.94 1.13 13.27
N LEU A 382 -25.27 1.97 12.28
CA LEU A 382 -25.21 3.44 12.43
C LEU A 382 -26.11 3.91 13.59
N ARG A 383 -27.33 3.38 13.69
CA ARG A 383 -28.30 3.73 14.75
C ARG A 383 -27.83 3.33 16.15
N SER A 384 -27.09 2.23 16.31
CA SER A 384 -26.55 1.85 17.61
C SER A 384 -25.60 2.88 18.22
N PHE A 385 -24.88 3.63 17.39
CA PHE A 385 -24.02 4.73 17.85
C PHE A 385 -24.79 5.96 18.35
N VAL A 386 -26.05 6.14 17.96
CA VAL A 386 -26.89 7.22 18.49
C VAL A 386 -27.22 6.99 19.97
N GLN A 387 -27.32 5.73 20.37
CA GLN A 387 -27.63 5.32 21.74
C GLN A 387 -26.40 5.29 22.65
N GLU A 388 -25.19 5.11 22.07
CA GLU A 388 -23.93 4.91 22.79
C GLU A 388 -22.91 6.00 22.44
N ARG A 389 -23.32 7.27 22.50
CA ARG A 389 -22.56 8.43 21.98
C ARG A 389 -21.17 8.61 22.57
N ASP A 390 -20.94 8.17 23.80
CA ASP A 390 -19.75 8.50 24.59
C ASP A 390 -18.79 7.34 24.85
N ALA A 391 -18.95 6.23 24.12
CA ALA A 391 -18.06 5.08 24.30
C ALA A 391 -16.70 5.36 23.61
N ALA A 392 -15.79 6.03 24.33
CA ALA A 392 -14.39 6.05 23.95
C ALA A 392 -13.85 4.62 23.90
N CYS A 393 -13.20 4.27 22.80
CA CYS A 393 -12.57 2.97 22.64
C CYS A 393 -11.10 3.04 23.05
N SER A 394 -10.57 1.98 23.65
CA SER A 394 -9.14 1.90 23.91
C SER A 394 -8.36 1.71 22.60
N ALA A 395 -7.28 2.44 22.42
CA ALA A 395 -6.37 2.21 21.30
C ALA A 395 -5.73 0.81 21.38
N VAL A 396 -5.55 0.17 20.22
CA VAL A 396 -4.92 -1.15 20.13
C VAL A 396 -3.40 -1.00 20.19
N ALA A 397 -2.83 -1.13 21.38
CA ALA A 397 -1.39 -0.93 21.60
C ALA A 397 -0.52 -1.91 20.81
N SER A 398 -1.01 -3.12 20.53
CA SER A 398 -0.29 -4.13 19.74
C SER A 398 -0.09 -3.74 18.26
N PHE A 399 -0.76 -2.69 17.77
CA PHE A 399 -0.55 -2.16 16.41
C PHE A 399 0.43 -0.98 16.37
N THR A 400 0.99 -0.57 17.50
CA THR A 400 2.04 0.45 17.52
C THR A 400 3.33 -0.07 16.86
N PRO A 401 4.16 0.80 16.28
CA PRO A 401 5.41 0.40 15.65
C PRO A 401 6.29 -0.46 16.53
N LYS A 402 6.47 -0.05 17.80
CA LYS A 402 7.26 -0.79 18.78
C LYS A 402 6.73 -2.20 18.99
N SER A 403 5.43 -2.34 19.29
CA SER A 403 4.83 -3.62 19.64
C SER A 403 4.81 -4.60 18.48
N VAL A 404 4.53 -4.11 17.26
CA VAL A 404 4.57 -4.98 16.06
C VAL A 404 5.97 -5.52 15.82
N VAL A 405 6.99 -4.67 15.89
CA VAL A 405 8.37 -5.08 15.66
C VAL A 405 8.86 -6.03 16.75
N GLU A 406 8.46 -5.81 18.01
CA GLU A 406 8.82 -6.68 19.15
C GLU A 406 8.43 -8.13 18.91
N THR A 407 7.36 -8.42 18.14
CA THR A 407 6.89 -9.78 17.87
C THR A 407 7.85 -10.63 17.04
N PHE A 408 8.76 -10.03 16.28
CA PHE A 408 9.64 -10.77 15.36
C PHE A 408 11.14 -10.46 15.49
N ILE A 409 11.55 -9.57 16.37
CA ILE A 409 12.99 -9.27 16.54
C ILE A 409 13.73 -10.25 17.48
N HIS A 410 13.01 -11.00 18.29
CA HIS A 410 13.57 -11.94 19.30
C HIS A 410 13.68 -13.37 18.82
#